data_4ae5f636eca421fb6dc608abe4799f17
#
_entry.id   4ae5f636eca421fb6dc608abe4799f17
#
_cell.length_a   1.000
_cell.length_b   1.000
_cell.length_c   1.000
_cell.angle_alpha   90.00
_cell.angle_beta   90.00
_cell.angle_gamma   90.00
#
_symmetry.space_group_name_H-M   'P 1'
#
loop_
_entity.id
_entity.type
_entity.pdbx_description
1 polymer ?
#
loop_
_entity_poly.entity_id
_entity_poly.type
_entity_poly.pdbx_seq_one_letter_code
_entity_poly.pdbx_strand_id
1 'polypeptide(L)'
;LYIHGKGGSYTEAELYQKSCKGFDIVGVDYNDYLPWIVKKEIEAAYSEISKRYDKIYILANSIGAYFAMNALQNYCIEKALFISPILNMEKVILTMMNWANVSEIELQKQKEIPTKFGETLSWEFLCYVRNNPLKWNVPTKILYAENDNLTDIQTVNNFVNTHNASFTIMKNGEHWFHTCEQLLFLNEWLKKQCESI
;
A
#
# COMPACT_ATOMS: atom_id res chain seq x y z
N LEU A 1 -7.82 6.16 -8.22
CA LEU A 1 -6.98 6.85 -7.23
C LEU A 1 -5.61 6.19 -7.14
N TYR A 2 -4.55 6.99 -7.12
CA TYR A 2 -3.20 6.55 -6.80
C TYR A 2 -2.82 6.95 -5.38
N ILE A 3 -2.33 5.97 -4.60
CA ILE A 3 -1.92 6.13 -3.20
C ILE A 3 -0.46 5.71 -3.09
N HIS A 4 0.43 6.68 -2.91
CA HIS A 4 1.88 6.48 -2.97
C HIS A 4 2.45 5.75 -1.74
N GLY A 5 3.67 5.25 -1.86
CA GLY A 5 4.43 4.70 -0.75
C GLY A 5 5.12 5.77 0.08
N LYS A 6 5.83 5.35 1.14
CA LYS A 6 6.62 6.27 1.95
C LYS A 6 7.75 6.88 1.12
N GLY A 7 7.93 8.19 1.23
CA GLY A 7 8.88 8.95 0.43
C GLY A 7 8.47 9.19 -1.02
N GLY A 8 7.30 8.68 -1.43
CA GLY A 8 6.69 8.97 -2.73
C GLY A 8 5.87 10.26 -2.72
N SER A 9 5.17 10.50 -3.82
CA SER A 9 4.37 11.70 -4.03
C SER A 9 3.14 11.38 -4.89
N TYR A 10 2.07 12.15 -4.71
CA TYR A 10 0.87 12.10 -5.56
C TYR A 10 1.20 12.33 -7.05
N THR A 11 2.28 13.04 -7.37
CA THR A 11 2.70 13.30 -8.75
C THR A 11 3.21 12.05 -9.48
N GLU A 12 3.56 10.98 -8.75
CA GLU A 12 3.92 9.68 -9.37
C GLU A 12 2.75 9.10 -10.19
N ALA A 13 1.51 9.54 -9.97
CA ALA A 13 0.35 9.21 -10.79
C ALA A 13 0.62 9.42 -12.29
N GLU A 14 1.35 10.48 -12.64
CA GLU A 14 1.71 10.81 -14.04
C GLU A 14 2.61 9.75 -14.69
N LEU A 15 3.44 9.08 -13.91
CA LEU A 15 4.33 8.02 -14.40
C LEU A 15 3.54 6.80 -14.88
N TYR A 16 2.42 6.51 -14.22
CA TYR A 16 1.58 5.35 -14.53
C TYR A 16 0.55 5.62 -15.63
N GLN A 17 0.28 6.89 -15.97
CA GLN A 17 -0.71 7.29 -16.96
C GLN A 17 -0.46 6.63 -18.33
N LYS A 18 0.81 6.48 -18.72
CA LYS A 18 1.19 5.86 -20.01
C LYS A 18 0.85 4.37 -20.09
N SER A 19 0.91 3.68 -18.94
CA SER A 19 0.63 2.24 -18.83
C SER A 19 -0.86 1.95 -18.68
N CYS A 20 -1.65 2.88 -18.14
CA CYS A 20 -3.08 2.73 -17.91
C CYS A 20 -3.89 3.64 -18.84
N LYS A 21 -3.80 3.36 -20.15
CA LYS A 21 -4.57 4.11 -21.16
C LYS A 21 -6.08 3.91 -20.93
N GLY A 22 -6.83 5.01 -21.06
CA GLY A 22 -8.29 4.99 -20.84
C GLY A 22 -8.70 5.23 -19.39
N PHE A 23 -7.76 5.45 -18.48
CA PHE A 23 -8.00 5.84 -17.10
C PHE A 23 -7.44 7.24 -16.84
N ASP A 24 -8.14 8.02 -16.04
CA ASP A 24 -7.59 9.22 -15.41
C ASP A 24 -7.00 8.79 -14.06
N ILE A 25 -5.70 8.99 -13.87
CA ILE A 25 -5.03 8.64 -12.62
C ILE A 25 -4.88 9.89 -11.76
N VAL A 26 -5.57 9.92 -10.63
CA VAL A 26 -5.52 11.03 -9.67
C VAL A 26 -4.74 10.58 -8.44
N GLY A 27 -3.61 11.21 -8.18
CA GLY A 27 -2.81 10.97 -6.98
C GLY A 27 -3.42 11.63 -5.75
N VAL A 28 -3.42 10.92 -4.63
CA VAL A 28 -3.84 11.48 -3.34
C VAL A 28 -2.66 12.19 -2.69
N ASP A 29 -2.82 13.49 -2.42
CA ASP A 29 -1.81 14.30 -1.77
C ASP A 29 -1.87 14.10 -0.25
N TYR A 30 -0.85 13.48 0.32
CA TYR A 30 -0.64 13.37 1.76
C TYR A 30 0.85 13.33 2.07
N ASN A 31 1.21 13.89 3.21
CA ASN A 31 2.61 13.98 3.68
C ASN A 31 2.79 13.35 5.06
N ASP A 32 1.71 13.03 5.74
CA ASP A 32 1.69 12.31 7.00
C ASP A 32 1.60 10.80 6.74
N TYR A 33 2.11 10.00 7.68
CA TYR A 33 2.03 8.54 7.59
C TYR A 33 1.29 7.92 8.79
N LEU A 34 0.50 8.74 9.49
CA LEU A 34 -0.40 8.27 10.54
C LEU A 34 -1.73 7.80 9.93
N PRO A 35 -2.13 6.56 10.15
CA PRO A 35 -3.24 5.95 9.42
C PRO A 35 -4.59 6.66 9.62
N TRP A 36 -4.82 7.29 10.76
CA TRP A 36 -6.04 8.07 11.03
C TRP A 36 -6.06 9.44 10.34
N ILE A 37 -4.89 9.99 9.98
CA ILE A 37 -4.78 11.23 9.20
C ILE A 37 -4.95 10.90 7.72
N VAL A 38 -4.11 10.01 7.19
CA VAL A 38 -4.13 9.60 5.77
C VAL A 38 -5.49 9.04 5.36
N LYS A 39 -6.18 8.35 6.27
CA LYS A 39 -7.54 7.88 6.03
C LYS A 39 -8.47 8.99 5.61
N LYS A 40 -8.47 10.13 6.31
CA LYS A 40 -9.35 11.28 6.02
C LYS A 40 -9.02 11.90 4.66
N GLU A 41 -7.74 11.98 4.30
CA GLU A 41 -7.29 12.53 3.02
C GLU A 41 -7.69 11.63 1.85
N ILE A 42 -7.56 10.30 2.00
CA ILE A 42 -8.01 9.34 0.99
C ILE A 42 -9.56 9.36 0.85
N GLU A 43 -10.29 9.39 1.95
CA GLU A 43 -11.76 9.48 1.95
C GLU A 43 -12.24 10.79 1.30
N ALA A 44 -11.58 11.91 1.54
CA ALA A 44 -11.88 13.18 0.89
C ALA A 44 -11.60 13.12 -0.61
N ALA A 45 -10.46 12.59 -1.03
CA ALA A 45 -10.13 12.42 -2.44
C ALA A 45 -11.14 11.48 -3.14
N TYR A 46 -11.50 10.36 -2.50
CA TYR A 46 -12.55 9.48 -3.02
C TYR A 46 -13.88 10.22 -3.21
N SER A 47 -14.30 10.99 -2.20
CA SER A 47 -15.55 11.73 -2.25
C SER A 47 -15.60 12.75 -3.40
N GLU A 48 -14.46 13.39 -3.72
CA GLU A 48 -14.38 14.31 -4.84
C GLU A 48 -14.43 13.61 -6.20
N ILE A 49 -13.70 12.51 -6.38
CA ILE A 49 -13.68 11.83 -7.67
C ILE A 49 -14.97 11.06 -7.94
N SER A 50 -15.64 10.53 -6.92
CA SER A 50 -16.92 9.80 -7.06
C SER A 50 -18.06 10.69 -7.57
N LYS A 51 -17.92 12.01 -7.53
CA LYS A 51 -18.87 12.96 -8.15
C LYS A 51 -18.73 13.03 -9.67
N ARG A 52 -17.60 12.55 -10.23
CA ARG A 52 -17.27 12.69 -11.65
C ARG A 52 -17.09 11.37 -12.38
N TYR A 53 -16.86 10.28 -11.63
CA TYR A 53 -16.58 8.96 -12.18
C TYR A 53 -17.49 7.91 -11.53
N ASP A 54 -18.16 7.11 -12.36
CA ASP A 54 -19.03 6.04 -11.91
C ASP A 54 -18.24 4.83 -11.38
N LYS A 55 -17.01 4.63 -11.90
CA LYS A 55 -16.15 3.49 -11.54
C LYS A 55 -14.83 4.00 -10.99
N ILE A 56 -14.48 3.55 -9.81
CA ILE A 56 -13.24 3.94 -9.13
C ILE A 56 -12.38 2.70 -8.92
N TYR A 57 -11.12 2.85 -9.29
CA TYR A 57 -10.05 1.86 -9.16
C TYR A 57 -8.97 2.39 -8.25
N ILE A 58 -8.26 1.49 -7.58
CA ILE A 58 -7.13 1.86 -6.72
C ILE A 58 -5.83 1.36 -7.35
N LEU A 59 -4.85 2.23 -7.44
CA LEU A 59 -3.45 1.90 -7.65
C LEU A 59 -2.68 2.32 -6.41
N ALA A 60 -1.99 1.41 -5.75
CA ALA A 60 -1.29 1.74 -4.52
C ALA A 60 0.08 1.06 -4.43
N ASN A 61 1.04 1.78 -3.87
CA ASN A 61 2.42 1.33 -3.70
C ASN A 61 2.76 1.18 -2.21
N SER A 62 3.38 0.06 -1.84
CA SER A 62 3.94 -0.17 -0.51
C SER A 62 2.92 0.08 0.62
N ILE A 63 3.23 0.98 1.57
CA ILE A 63 2.32 1.38 2.66
C ILE A 63 1.03 2.04 2.16
N GLY A 64 1.05 2.61 0.95
CA GLY A 64 -0.16 3.13 0.31
C GLY A 64 -1.26 2.08 0.15
N ALA A 65 -0.89 0.81 -0.04
CA ALA A 65 -1.86 -0.29 -0.09
C ALA A 65 -2.55 -0.52 1.27
N TYR A 66 -1.80 -0.46 2.37
CA TYR A 66 -2.38 -0.50 3.71
C TYR A 66 -3.32 0.68 3.95
N PHE A 67 -2.91 1.90 3.58
CA PHE A 67 -3.74 3.09 3.74
C PHE A 67 -5.01 3.04 2.88
N ALA A 68 -4.90 2.54 1.63
CA ALA A 68 -6.05 2.30 0.77
C ALA A 68 -7.07 1.36 1.42
N MET A 69 -6.60 0.21 1.90
CA MET A 69 -7.46 -0.76 2.58
C MET A 69 -8.07 -0.19 3.86
N ASN A 70 -7.28 0.51 4.67
CA ASN A 70 -7.76 1.14 5.92
C ASN A 70 -8.83 2.21 5.66
N ALA A 71 -8.69 3.01 4.61
CA ALA A 71 -9.61 4.09 4.30
C ALA A 71 -10.87 3.60 3.55
N LEU A 72 -10.68 2.72 2.55
CA LEU A 72 -11.70 2.47 1.54
C LEU A 72 -12.38 1.09 1.64
N GLN A 73 -12.17 0.33 2.72
CA GLN A 73 -12.76 -0.99 2.90
C GLN A 73 -14.31 -1.03 2.86
N ASN A 74 -14.97 0.10 3.10
CA ASN A 74 -16.43 0.22 3.08
C ASN A 74 -16.94 1.05 1.88
N TYR A 75 -16.09 1.33 0.90
CA TYR A 75 -16.41 2.14 -0.27
C TYR A 75 -16.56 1.27 -1.53
N CYS A 76 -17.26 1.80 -2.53
CA CYS A 76 -17.45 1.14 -3.82
C CYS A 76 -16.18 1.26 -4.66
N ILE A 77 -15.39 0.20 -4.73
CA ILE A 77 -14.17 0.11 -5.52
C ILE A 77 -14.29 -1.10 -6.45
N GLU A 78 -14.05 -0.90 -7.74
CA GLU A 78 -14.16 -1.94 -8.76
C GLU A 78 -13.01 -2.96 -8.69
N LYS A 79 -11.78 -2.46 -8.56
CA LYS A 79 -10.56 -3.28 -8.49
C LYS A 79 -9.42 -2.48 -7.86
N ALA A 80 -8.52 -3.18 -7.20
CA ALA A 80 -7.27 -2.62 -6.70
C ALA A 80 -6.05 -3.28 -7.38
N LEU A 81 -5.06 -2.46 -7.70
CA LEU A 81 -3.75 -2.85 -8.21
C LEU A 81 -2.71 -2.43 -7.17
N PHE A 82 -2.06 -3.39 -6.55
CA PHE A 82 -1.08 -3.13 -5.49
C PHE A 82 0.33 -3.51 -5.95
N ILE A 83 1.28 -2.60 -5.75
CA ILE A 83 2.70 -2.76 -6.09
C ILE A 83 3.48 -2.91 -4.78
N SER A 84 4.19 -4.02 -4.58
CA SER A 84 4.95 -4.34 -3.35
C SER A 84 4.19 -3.96 -2.06
N PRO A 85 2.93 -4.40 -1.88
CA PRO A 85 2.07 -3.84 -0.85
C PRO A 85 2.46 -4.25 0.57
N ILE A 86 2.26 -3.35 1.53
CA ILE A 86 2.17 -3.71 2.94
C ILE A 86 0.77 -4.28 3.21
N LEU A 87 0.68 -5.59 3.36
CA LEU A 87 -0.57 -6.34 3.57
C LEU A 87 -0.85 -6.64 5.05
N ASN A 88 0.17 -6.56 5.89
CA ASN A 88 0.09 -6.76 7.34
C ASN A 88 0.95 -5.73 8.07
N MET A 89 0.34 -4.60 8.42
CA MET A 89 1.05 -3.48 9.05
C MET A 89 1.53 -3.81 10.46
N GLU A 90 0.77 -4.61 11.21
CA GLU A 90 1.23 -5.06 12.54
C GLU A 90 2.54 -5.84 12.44
N LYS A 91 2.62 -6.80 11.50
CA LYS A 91 3.84 -7.58 11.28
C LYS A 91 5.03 -6.68 10.90
N VAL A 92 4.82 -5.66 10.07
CA VAL A 92 5.88 -4.70 9.71
C VAL A 92 6.36 -3.94 10.95
N ILE A 93 5.44 -3.41 11.77
CA ILE A 93 5.81 -2.69 13.01
C ILE A 93 6.60 -3.62 13.94
N LEU A 94 6.12 -4.84 14.18
CA LEU A 94 6.81 -5.82 15.04
C LEU A 94 8.20 -6.20 14.48
N THR A 95 8.33 -6.31 13.17
CA THR A 95 9.63 -6.56 12.52
C THR A 95 10.58 -5.38 12.74
N MET A 96 10.11 -4.15 12.57
CA MET A 96 10.90 -2.93 12.84
C MET A 96 11.29 -2.82 14.32
N MET A 97 10.40 -3.18 15.25
CA MET A 97 10.72 -3.25 16.68
C MET A 97 11.82 -4.26 16.96
N ASN A 98 11.77 -5.43 16.31
CA ASN A 98 12.83 -6.45 16.45
C ASN A 98 14.18 -5.94 15.90
N TRP A 99 14.20 -5.27 14.73
CA TRP A 99 15.42 -4.66 14.19
C TRP A 99 16.01 -3.59 15.12
N ALA A 100 15.15 -2.83 15.80
CA ALA A 100 15.56 -1.82 16.77
C ALA A 100 15.89 -2.39 18.15
N ASN A 101 15.64 -3.68 18.37
CA ASN A 101 15.73 -4.35 19.68
C ASN A 101 14.85 -3.66 20.74
N VAL A 102 13.62 -3.29 20.36
CA VAL A 102 12.62 -2.61 21.20
C VAL A 102 11.51 -3.58 21.56
N SER A 103 11.22 -3.74 22.86
CA SER A 103 10.08 -4.52 23.35
C SER A 103 8.78 -3.72 23.30
N GLU A 104 7.62 -4.43 23.27
CA GLU A 104 6.32 -3.75 23.38
C GLU A 104 6.14 -2.98 24.68
N ILE A 105 6.66 -3.49 25.80
CA ILE A 105 6.62 -2.81 27.10
C ILE A 105 7.39 -1.48 27.03
N GLU A 106 8.53 -1.49 26.39
CA GLU A 106 9.34 -0.29 26.19
C GLU A 106 8.65 0.72 25.29
N LEU A 107 8.12 0.28 24.14
CA LEU A 107 7.37 1.14 23.22
C LEU A 107 6.12 1.71 23.89
N GLN A 108 5.39 0.91 24.66
CA GLN A 108 4.24 1.37 25.45
C GLN A 108 4.60 2.46 26.44
N LYS A 109 5.75 2.32 27.12
CA LYS A 109 6.24 3.28 28.11
C LYS A 109 6.70 4.58 27.50
N GLN A 110 7.49 4.49 26.41
CA GLN A 110 8.08 5.67 25.75
C GLN A 110 7.13 6.35 24.76
N LYS A 111 6.10 5.64 24.29
CA LYS A 111 5.11 6.05 23.26
C LYS A 111 5.70 6.14 21.87
N GLU A 112 6.82 6.80 21.69
CA GLU A 112 7.54 6.94 20.43
C GLU A 112 9.02 6.67 20.64
N ILE A 113 9.62 5.90 19.71
CA ILE A 113 11.04 5.57 19.74
C ILE A 113 11.61 5.76 18.34
N PRO A 114 12.46 6.79 18.13
CA PRO A 114 13.18 6.96 16.87
C PRO A 114 14.20 5.85 16.71
N THR A 115 14.29 5.28 15.52
CA THR A 115 15.21 4.19 15.21
C THR A 115 16.44 4.69 14.45
N LYS A 116 17.51 3.90 14.46
CA LYS A 116 18.75 4.20 13.71
C LYS A 116 18.57 4.10 12.19
N PHE A 117 17.54 3.44 11.71
CA PHE A 117 17.21 3.32 10.28
C PHE A 117 16.19 4.36 9.80
N GLY A 118 15.95 5.42 10.59
CA GLY A 118 15.18 6.59 10.17
C GLY A 118 13.67 6.50 10.38
N GLU A 119 13.16 5.40 10.93
CA GLU A 119 11.75 5.26 11.29
C GLU A 119 11.51 5.63 12.75
N THR A 120 10.31 6.10 13.08
CA THR A 120 9.86 6.25 14.46
C THR A 120 8.82 5.19 14.76
N LEU A 121 9.13 4.31 15.70
CA LEU A 121 8.17 3.35 16.24
C LEU A 121 7.14 4.10 17.08
N SER A 122 5.85 3.84 16.86
CA SER A 122 4.76 4.49 17.58
C SER A 122 3.85 3.45 18.24
N TRP A 123 3.69 3.56 19.54
CA TRP A 123 2.74 2.74 20.29
C TRP A 123 1.29 2.98 19.86
N GLU A 124 0.95 4.24 19.57
CA GLU A 124 -0.39 4.60 19.10
C GLU A 124 -0.69 3.95 17.75
N PHE A 125 0.29 3.94 16.82
CA PHE A 125 0.12 3.28 15.53
C PHE A 125 -0.09 1.77 15.69
N LEU A 126 0.72 1.11 16.52
CA LEU A 126 0.56 -0.33 16.79
C LEU A 126 -0.83 -0.63 17.38
N CYS A 127 -1.27 0.15 18.36
CA CYS A 127 -2.61 0.02 18.95
C CYS A 127 -3.71 0.26 17.91
N TYR A 128 -3.55 1.27 17.05
CA TYR A 128 -4.50 1.57 15.99
C TYR A 128 -4.66 0.38 15.03
N VAL A 129 -3.57 -0.19 14.57
CA VAL A 129 -3.59 -1.36 13.67
C VAL A 129 -4.32 -2.54 14.30
N ARG A 130 -4.06 -2.84 15.56
CA ARG A 130 -4.70 -3.93 16.30
C ARG A 130 -6.19 -3.72 16.52
N ASN A 131 -6.61 -2.47 16.75
CA ASN A 131 -8.01 -2.12 17.02
C ASN A 131 -8.82 -1.91 15.72
N ASN A 132 -8.17 -1.79 14.56
CA ASN A 132 -8.80 -1.56 13.27
C ASN A 132 -8.40 -2.66 12.25
N PRO A 133 -8.84 -3.90 12.44
CA PRO A 133 -8.52 -4.97 11.50
C PRO A 133 -9.10 -4.67 10.12
N LEU A 134 -8.33 -4.95 9.08
CA LEU A 134 -8.74 -4.74 7.70
C LEU A 134 -9.83 -5.76 7.31
N LYS A 135 -10.88 -5.29 6.62
CA LYS A 135 -11.98 -6.09 6.05
C LYS A 135 -12.06 -5.85 4.55
N TRP A 136 -10.99 -6.20 3.84
CA TRP A 136 -10.86 -5.89 2.44
C TRP A 136 -11.54 -6.95 1.56
N ASN A 137 -12.55 -6.53 0.77
CA ASN A 137 -13.29 -7.42 -0.13
C ASN A 137 -13.18 -7.02 -1.61
N VAL A 138 -12.36 -6.01 -1.93
CA VAL A 138 -12.18 -5.53 -3.31
C VAL A 138 -11.34 -6.52 -4.11
N PRO A 139 -11.73 -6.88 -5.35
CA PRO A 139 -10.91 -7.69 -6.24
C PRO A 139 -9.53 -7.04 -6.42
N THR A 140 -8.46 -7.77 -6.08
CA THR A 140 -7.11 -7.20 -5.98
C THR A 140 -6.09 -7.96 -6.82
N LYS A 141 -5.29 -7.25 -7.59
CA LYS A 141 -4.10 -7.77 -8.27
C LYS A 141 -2.86 -7.20 -7.61
N ILE A 142 -1.91 -8.07 -7.31
CA ILE A 142 -0.69 -7.71 -6.60
C ILE A 142 0.51 -7.96 -7.52
N LEU A 143 1.40 -6.99 -7.64
CA LEU A 143 2.74 -7.18 -8.13
C LEU A 143 3.67 -7.33 -6.92
N TYR A 144 4.24 -8.51 -6.76
CA TYR A 144 5.12 -8.87 -5.65
C TYR A 144 6.57 -8.97 -6.12
N ALA A 145 7.47 -8.35 -5.41
CA ALA A 145 8.91 -8.44 -5.63
C ALA A 145 9.49 -9.64 -4.87
N GLU A 146 10.20 -10.56 -5.55
CA GLU A 146 10.71 -11.78 -4.93
C GLU A 146 11.64 -11.52 -3.73
N ASN A 147 12.44 -10.46 -3.80
CA ASN A 147 13.38 -10.04 -2.75
C ASN A 147 12.79 -8.91 -1.87
N ASP A 148 11.46 -8.86 -1.71
CA ASP A 148 10.83 -7.87 -0.83
C ASP A 148 11.26 -8.12 0.63
N ASN A 149 11.80 -7.10 1.27
CA ASN A 149 12.31 -7.15 2.64
C ASN A 149 11.31 -6.67 3.70
N LEU A 150 10.14 -6.16 3.29
CA LEU A 150 9.09 -5.68 4.18
C LEU A 150 7.86 -6.61 4.22
N THR A 151 7.52 -7.20 3.07
CA THR A 151 6.41 -8.16 2.96
C THR A 151 6.94 -9.49 2.44
N ASP A 152 6.90 -10.52 3.24
CA ASP A 152 7.31 -11.87 2.80
C ASP A 152 6.21 -12.59 1.99
N ILE A 153 6.63 -13.58 1.20
CA ILE A 153 5.72 -14.36 0.35
C ILE A 153 4.62 -15.09 1.14
N GLN A 154 4.87 -15.46 2.40
CA GLN A 154 3.87 -16.11 3.24
C GLN A 154 2.73 -15.12 3.57
N THR A 155 3.06 -13.86 3.81
CA THR A 155 2.06 -12.81 4.04
C THR A 155 1.22 -12.58 2.77
N VAL A 156 1.84 -12.57 1.58
CA VAL A 156 1.12 -12.46 0.30
C VAL A 156 0.20 -13.66 0.08
N ASN A 157 0.69 -14.88 0.28
CA ASN A 157 -0.11 -16.10 0.15
C ASN A 157 -1.30 -16.11 1.11
N ASN A 158 -1.09 -15.73 2.37
CA ASN A 158 -2.18 -15.65 3.35
C ASN A 158 -3.24 -14.64 2.92
N PHE A 159 -2.83 -13.48 2.40
CA PHE A 159 -3.75 -12.48 1.90
C PHE A 159 -4.56 -13.00 0.71
N VAL A 160 -3.92 -13.61 -0.27
CA VAL A 160 -4.60 -14.16 -1.47
C VAL A 160 -5.55 -15.29 -1.12
N ASN A 161 -5.20 -16.13 -0.15
CA ASN A 161 -6.05 -17.25 0.29
C ASN A 161 -7.30 -16.80 1.08
N THR A 162 -7.27 -15.60 1.65
CA THR A 162 -8.36 -15.07 2.50
C THR A 162 -9.16 -13.95 1.84
N HIS A 163 -8.69 -13.41 0.71
CA HIS A 163 -9.31 -12.30 0.00
C HIS A 163 -9.48 -12.63 -1.49
N ASN A 164 -10.36 -11.92 -2.19
CA ASN A 164 -10.48 -12.01 -3.64
C ASN A 164 -9.26 -11.35 -4.32
N ALA A 165 -8.12 -12.03 -4.28
CA ALA A 165 -6.87 -11.49 -4.77
C ALA A 165 -6.04 -12.52 -5.56
N SER A 166 -5.12 -12.03 -6.37
CA SER A 166 -4.08 -12.83 -7.02
C SER A 166 -2.81 -12.02 -7.15
N PHE A 167 -1.67 -12.68 -7.33
CA PHE A 167 -0.40 -11.98 -7.45
C PHE A 167 0.44 -12.47 -8.63
N THR A 168 1.32 -11.59 -9.08
CA THR A 168 2.39 -11.86 -10.04
C THR A 168 3.72 -11.61 -9.34
N ILE A 169 4.68 -12.51 -9.48
CA ILE A 169 6.03 -12.37 -8.91
C ILE A 169 6.94 -11.77 -9.96
N MET A 170 7.63 -10.68 -9.62
CA MET A 170 8.82 -10.27 -10.33
C MET A 170 10.03 -10.97 -9.72
N LYS A 171 10.63 -11.90 -10.47
CA LYS A 171 11.88 -12.58 -10.06
C LYS A 171 13.00 -11.58 -9.91
N ASN A 172 13.80 -11.75 -8.86
CA ASN A 172 14.87 -10.84 -8.46
C ASN A 172 14.42 -9.39 -8.24
N GLY A 173 13.11 -9.11 -8.20
CA GLY A 173 12.58 -7.79 -7.90
C GLY A 173 12.82 -7.42 -6.43
N GLU A 174 13.02 -6.15 -6.17
CA GLU A 174 13.17 -5.56 -4.82
C GLU A 174 11.91 -4.79 -4.45
N HIS A 175 11.70 -4.55 -3.16
CA HIS A 175 10.52 -3.82 -2.68
C HIS A 175 10.29 -2.50 -3.42
N TRP A 176 11.37 -1.77 -3.68
CA TRP A 176 11.35 -0.56 -4.48
C TRP A 176 11.76 -0.87 -5.93
N PHE A 177 10.82 -0.85 -6.87
CA PHE A 177 11.06 -1.01 -8.29
C PHE A 177 11.79 0.22 -8.84
N HIS A 178 13.10 0.13 -9.07
CA HIS A 178 13.94 1.27 -9.44
C HIS A 178 14.90 1.01 -10.61
N THR A 179 15.24 -0.25 -10.89
CA THR A 179 16.09 -0.57 -12.05
C THR A 179 15.29 -0.52 -13.35
N CYS A 180 15.98 -0.31 -14.48
CA CYS A 180 15.31 -0.32 -15.79
C CYS A 180 14.48 -1.59 -16.01
N GLU A 181 15.00 -2.76 -15.65
CA GLU A 181 14.32 -4.04 -15.79
C GLU A 181 13.06 -4.09 -14.92
N GLN A 182 13.16 -3.68 -13.66
CA GLN A 182 12.06 -3.65 -12.71
C GLN A 182 10.95 -2.69 -13.17
N LEU A 183 11.33 -1.50 -13.66
CA LEU A 183 10.37 -0.51 -14.17
C LEU A 183 9.70 -0.96 -15.46
N LEU A 184 10.42 -1.64 -16.35
CA LEU A 184 9.83 -2.23 -17.57
C LEU A 184 8.80 -3.30 -17.19
N PHE A 185 9.16 -4.21 -16.29
CA PHE A 185 8.24 -5.26 -15.82
C PHE A 185 6.99 -4.68 -15.16
N LEU A 186 7.15 -3.69 -14.28
CA LEU A 186 6.05 -2.97 -13.64
C LEU A 186 5.11 -2.33 -14.70
N ASN A 187 5.67 -1.63 -15.68
CA ASN A 187 4.88 -0.98 -16.73
C ASN A 187 4.11 -1.98 -17.60
N GLU A 188 4.73 -3.09 -17.96
CA GLU A 188 4.06 -4.17 -18.72
C GLU A 188 2.96 -4.84 -17.89
N TRP A 189 3.22 -5.09 -16.60
CA TRP A 189 2.22 -5.63 -15.70
C TRP A 189 1.03 -4.69 -15.56
N LEU A 190 1.26 -3.40 -15.32
CA LEU A 190 0.19 -2.39 -15.23
C LEU A 190 -0.63 -2.31 -16.52
N LYS A 191 0.04 -2.25 -17.67
CA LYS A 191 -0.63 -2.23 -18.98
C LYS A 191 -1.57 -3.41 -19.13
N LYS A 192 -1.10 -4.63 -18.84
CA LYS A 192 -1.90 -5.85 -18.90
C LYS A 192 -3.09 -5.82 -17.94
N GLN A 193 -2.90 -5.29 -16.70
CA GLN A 193 -4.01 -5.18 -15.75
C GLN A 193 -5.05 -4.14 -16.18
N CYS A 194 -4.61 -3.00 -16.72
CA CYS A 194 -5.51 -1.94 -17.20
C CYS A 194 -6.28 -2.37 -18.46
N GLU A 195 -5.67 -3.11 -19.38
CA GLU A 195 -6.34 -3.65 -20.58
C GLU A 195 -7.38 -4.74 -20.24
N SER A 196 -7.32 -5.33 -19.06
CA SER A 196 -8.24 -6.38 -18.59
C SER A 196 -9.44 -5.85 -17.79
N ILE A 197 -9.58 -4.54 -17.69
CA ILE A 197 -10.68 -3.82 -17.02
C ILE A 197 -11.67 -3.33 -18.05
#